data_7dedf1e413638dd9b56acd7e2c07d179
#
_entry.id   7dedf1e413638dd9b56acd7e2c07d179
#
_cell.length_a   1.000
_cell.length_b   1.000
_cell.length_c   1.000
_cell.angle_alpha   90.00
_cell.angle_beta   90.00
_cell.angle_gamma   90.00
#
_symmetry.space_group_name_H-M   'P 1'
#
loop_
_entity.id
_entity.type
_entity.pdbx_description
1 polymer ?
#
loop_
_entity_poly.entity_id
_entity_poly.type
_entity_poly.pdbx_seq_one_letter_code
_entity_poly.pdbx_strand_id
1 'polypeptide(L)'
;MTDVNPLRADAQRNRERILAAAEDVFLERGAGASLDDIAKRAGVGIGTLYRRFPTRDSLLAATYSDRFLSFAQASRERSAQLDPASAVRAYLEELALHTSVFRGLAVLLENVLQESTPGCHATSEEGLRLLNHAQKVGVIRSDISFDDLVYVVTAISLAVEQDGSPKSRIAHLVGLFLDGICVR
;
A
#
# COMPACT_ATOMS: atom_id res chain seq x y z
N MET A 1 26.54 -25.53 -12.55
CA MET A 1 27.02 -24.13 -12.49
C MET A 1 26.13 -23.34 -13.44
N THR A 2 25.18 -22.62 -12.90
CA THR A 2 24.22 -21.78 -13.65
C THR A 2 24.95 -20.49 -14.05
N ASP A 3 25.22 -20.36 -15.33
CA ASP A 3 25.84 -19.17 -15.93
C ASP A 3 24.85 -18.00 -15.82
N VAL A 4 24.99 -17.20 -14.77
CA VAL A 4 24.14 -15.99 -14.58
C VAL A 4 24.62 -14.98 -15.61
N ASN A 5 23.81 -14.76 -16.64
CA ASN A 5 24.08 -13.78 -17.70
C ASN A 5 24.43 -12.41 -17.06
N PRO A 6 25.65 -11.88 -17.26
CA PRO A 6 26.13 -10.64 -16.64
C PRO A 6 25.17 -9.45 -16.82
N LEU A 7 24.52 -9.36 -17.98
CA LEU A 7 23.51 -8.31 -18.27
C LEU A 7 22.26 -8.40 -17.38
N ARG A 8 21.84 -9.61 -17.01
CA ARG A 8 20.71 -9.80 -16.08
C ARG A 8 21.10 -9.43 -14.65
N ALA A 9 22.32 -9.78 -14.24
CA ALA A 9 22.83 -9.43 -12.93
C ALA A 9 23.01 -7.91 -12.79
N ASP A 10 23.48 -7.21 -13.80
CA ASP A 10 23.60 -5.75 -13.82
C ASP A 10 22.21 -5.07 -13.80
N ALA A 11 21.26 -5.59 -14.55
CA ALA A 11 19.88 -5.10 -14.55
C ALA A 11 19.21 -5.27 -13.18
N GLN A 12 19.48 -6.38 -12.48
CA GLN A 12 18.97 -6.63 -11.15
C GLN A 12 19.60 -5.70 -10.11
N ARG A 13 20.93 -5.54 -10.13
CA ARG A 13 21.63 -4.59 -9.25
C ARG A 13 21.14 -3.15 -9.45
N ASN A 14 20.92 -2.72 -10.69
CA ASN A 14 20.37 -1.40 -10.96
C ASN A 14 18.94 -1.25 -10.42
N ARG A 15 18.11 -2.29 -10.52
CA ARG A 15 16.76 -2.29 -9.94
C ARG A 15 16.82 -2.11 -8.42
N GLU A 16 17.65 -2.87 -7.73
CA GLU A 16 17.81 -2.79 -6.27
C GLU A 16 18.31 -1.42 -5.83
N ARG A 17 19.28 -0.83 -6.54
CA ARG A 17 19.78 0.52 -6.27
C ARG A 17 18.70 1.59 -6.45
N ILE A 18 17.87 1.47 -7.49
CA ILE A 18 16.75 2.39 -7.72
C ILE A 18 15.73 2.28 -6.59
N LEU A 19 15.35 1.07 -6.17
CA LEU A 19 14.36 0.87 -5.12
C LEU A 19 14.86 1.38 -3.76
N ALA A 20 16.12 1.11 -3.39
CA ALA A 20 16.71 1.63 -2.17
C ALA A 20 16.75 3.17 -2.17
N ALA A 21 17.20 3.79 -3.26
CA ALA A 21 17.21 5.24 -3.40
C ALA A 21 15.79 5.85 -3.41
N ALA A 22 14.82 5.14 -3.99
CA ALA A 22 13.42 5.57 -4.00
C ALA A 22 12.83 5.55 -2.59
N GLU A 23 13.08 4.49 -1.81
CA GLU A 23 12.62 4.40 -0.42
C GLU A 23 13.14 5.58 0.41
N ASP A 24 14.45 5.86 0.36
CA ASP A 24 15.07 6.97 1.07
C ASP A 24 14.44 8.32 0.68
N VAL A 25 14.33 8.58 -0.64
CA VAL A 25 13.83 9.87 -1.16
C VAL A 25 12.34 10.05 -0.86
N PHE A 26 11.54 9.00 -0.95
CA PHE A 26 10.12 9.05 -0.62
C PHE A 26 9.89 9.24 0.89
N LEU A 27 10.72 8.64 1.74
CA LEU A 27 10.70 8.90 3.19
C LEU A 27 11.06 10.35 3.53
N GLU A 28 12.10 10.90 2.89
CA GLU A 28 12.57 12.26 3.15
C GLU A 28 11.61 13.33 2.63
N ARG A 29 11.03 13.14 1.44
CA ARG A 29 10.35 14.20 0.67
C ARG A 29 8.89 13.88 0.28
N GLY A 30 8.42 12.68 0.61
CA GLY A 30 7.09 12.19 0.26
C GLY A 30 7.01 11.59 -1.14
N ALA A 31 5.86 10.99 -1.43
CA ALA A 31 5.58 10.29 -2.69
C ALA A 31 5.66 11.19 -3.95
N GLY A 32 5.53 12.51 -3.77
CA GLY A 32 5.68 13.51 -4.86
C GLY A 32 7.12 13.86 -5.23
N ALA A 33 8.14 13.27 -4.57
CA ALA A 33 9.55 13.58 -4.82
C ALA A 33 9.98 13.41 -6.29
N SER A 34 11.02 14.12 -6.70
CA SER A 34 11.53 14.09 -8.08
C SER A 34 12.12 12.73 -8.44
N LEU A 35 11.66 12.12 -9.56
CA LEU A 35 12.26 10.89 -10.10
C LEU A 35 13.69 11.11 -10.58
N ASP A 36 14.05 12.34 -10.98
CA ASP A 36 15.42 12.69 -11.36
C ASP A 36 16.36 12.65 -10.14
N ASP A 37 15.89 13.12 -8.96
CA ASP A 37 16.65 13.03 -7.71
C ASP A 37 16.84 11.56 -7.28
N ILE A 38 15.83 10.71 -7.48
CA ILE A 38 15.93 9.27 -7.23
C ILE A 38 16.98 8.66 -8.17
N ALA A 39 16.92 8.96 -9.48
CA ALA A 39 17.90 8.44 -10.45
C ALA A 39 19.33 8.88 -10.10
N LYS A 40 19.54 10.15 -9.74
CA LYS A 40 20.84 10.67 -9.29
C LYS A 40 21.33 9.96 -8.02
N ARG A 41 20.47 9.77 -7.01
CA ARG A 41 20.83 9.07 -5.77
C ARG A 41 21.16 7.60 -6.04
N ALA A 42 20.43 6.94 -6.94
CA ALA A 42 20.68 5.56 -7.37
C ALA A 42 21.95 5.42 -8.23
N GLY A 43 22.53 6.53 -8.71
CA GLY A 43 23.67 6.53 -9.64
C GLY A 43 23.32 5.90 -10.98
N VAL A 44 22.10 6.13 -11.49
CA VAL A 44 21.65 5.68 -12.81
C VAL A 44 21.15 6.86 -13.64
N GLY A 45 21.16 6.72 -14.95
CA GLY A 45 20.53 7.72 -15.83
C GLY A 45 19.00 7.67 -15.70
N ILE A 46 18.33 8.84 -15.81
CA ILE A 46 16.87 8.95 -15.75
C ILE A 46 16.17 8.06 -16.78
N GLY A 47 16.73 7.88 -17.99
CA GLY A 47 16.21 6.97 -18.99
C GLY A 47 16.27 5.48 -18.57
N THR A 48 17.23 5.11 -17.71
CA THR A 48 17.30 3.76 -17.13
C THR A 48 16.21 3.55 -16.09
N LEU A 49 15.92 4.58 -15.28
CA LEU A 49 14.83 4.56 -14.33
C LEU A 49 13.48 4.38 -15.05
N TYR A 50 13.17 5.21 -16.06
CA TYR A 50 11.90 5.13 -16.80
C TYR A 50 11.71 3.82 -17.59
N ARG A 51 12.79 3.23 -18.09
CA ARG A 51 12.70 1.90 -18.73
C ARG A 51 12.31 0.81 -17.74
N ARG A 52 12.66 0.96 -16.48
CA ARG A 52 12.40 -0.04 -15.45
C ARG A 52 11.07 0.23 -14.73
N PHE A 53 10.74 1.48 -14.53
CA PHE A 53 9.55 1.98 -13.87
C PHE A 53 8.95 3.11 -14.70
N PRO A 54 8.02 2.78 -15.63
CA PRO A 54 7.50 3.76 -16.59
C PRO A 54 6.73 4.91 -15.95
N THR A 55 6.14 4.67 -14.78
CA THR A 55 5.36 5.66 -14.04
C THR A 55 5.89 5.82 -12.61
N ARG A 56 5.52 6.91 -11.95
CA ARG A 56 5.75 7.11 -10.52
C ARG A 56 5.07 6.01 -9.71
N ASP A 57 3.84 5.66 -10.07
CA ASP A 57 3.02 4.68 -9.37
C ASP A 57 3.65 3.29 -9.44
N SER A 58 4.21 2.90 -10.59
CA SER A 58 4.96 1.64 -10.73
C SER A 58 6.23 1.61 -9.88
N LEU A 59 6.92 2.75 -9.71
CA LEU A 59 8.09 2.84 -8.82
C LEU A 59 7.65 2.76 -7.34
N LEU A 60 6.61 3.49 -6.95
CA LEU A 60 6.05 3.43 -5.59
C LEU A 60 5.59 2.02 -5.25
N ALA A 61 4.79 1.39 -6.12
CA ALA A 61 4.31 0.03 -5.94
C ALA A 61 5.46 -0.98 -5.76
N ALA A 62 6.51 -0.85 -6.57
CA ALA A 62 7.69 -1.72 -6.47
C ALA A 62 8.51 -1.45 -5.20
N THR A 63 8.63 -0.18 -4.78
CA THR A 63 9.36 0.22 -3.57
C THR A 63 8.69 -0.33 -2.31
N TYR A 64 7.35 -0.32 -2.28
CA TYR A 64 6.61 -0.75 -1.10
C TYR A 64 6.06 -2.18 -1.18
N SER A 65 6.35 -2.91 -2.27
CA SER A 65 5.80 -4.25 -2.49
C SER A 65 6.04 -5.21 -1.33
N ASP A 66 7.24 -5.25 -0.76
CA ASP A 66 7.56 -6.15 0.35
C ASP A 66 6.83 -5.76 1.64
N ARG A 67 6.61 -4.47 1.87
CA ARG A 67 5.79 -3.98 2.99
C ARG A 67 4.32 -4.36 2.84
N PHE A 68 3.77 -4.19 1.64
CA PHE A 68 2.39 -4.59 1.34
C PHE A 68 2.22 -6.11 1.45
N LEU A 69 3.20 -6.89 0.99
CA LEU A 69 3.17 -8.34 1.13
C LEU A 69 3.17 -8.77 2.61
N SER A 70 4.06 -8.19 3.42
CA SER A 70 4.13 -8.46 4.86
C SER A 70 2.84 -8.04 5.58
N PHE A 71 2.26 -6.90 5.22
CA PHE A 71 0.98 -6.42 5.73
C PHE A 71 -0.15 -7.42 5.42
N ALA A 72 -0.28 -7.84 4.16
CA ALA A 72 -1.32 -8.78 3.75
C ALA A 72 -1.21 -10.12 4.48
N GLN A 73 0.02 -10.63 4.65
CA GLN A 73 0.27 -11.86 5.41
C GLN A 73 -0.10 -11.71 6.89
N ALA A 74 0.34 -10.64 7.55
CA ALA A 74 0.01 -10.36 8.95
C ALA A 74 -1.50 -10.18 9.15
N SER A 75 -2.19 -9.52 8.21
CA SER A 75 -3.65 -9.39 8.21
C SER A 75 -4.33 -10.75 8.13
N ARG A 76 -3.88 -11.63 7.23
CA ARG A 76 -4.43 -12.98 7.07
C ARG A 76 -4.28 -13.83 8.33
N GLU A 77 -3.12 -13.79 8.96
CA GLU A 77 -2.86 -14.51 10.21
C GLU A 77 -3.75 -14.00 11.35
N ARG A 78 -3.86 -12.68 11.50
CA ARG A 78 -4.67 -12.04 12.53
C ARG A 78 -6.16 -12.28 12.34
N SER A 79 -6.65 -12.20 11.09
CA SER A 79 -8.08 -12.36 10.78
C SER A 79 -8.63 -13.75 11.13
N ALA A 80 -7.77 -14.77 11.24
CA ALA A 80 -8.17 -16.10 11.68
C ALA A 80 -8.68 -16.16 13.13
N GLN A 81 -8.38 -15.14 13.94
CA GLN A 81 -8.75 -15.06 15.37
C GLN A 81 -9.79 -13.96 15.65
N LEU A 82 -10.27 -13.26 14.62
CA LEU A 82 -11.20 -12.14 14.75
C LEU A 82 -12.54 -12.50 14.12
N ASP A 83 -13.62 -11.90 14.66
CA ASP A 83 -14.90 -11.88 13.96
C ASP A 83 -14.78 -11.08 12.65
N PRO A 84 -15.68 -11.29 11.68
CA PRO A 84 -15.55 -10.70 10.35
C PRO A 84 -15.53 -9.16 10.32
N ALA A 85 -16.30 -8.50 11.19
CA ALA A 85 -16.31 -7.03 11.26
C ALA A 85 -15.00 -6.49 11.86
N SER A 86 -14.49 -7.12 12.91
CA SER A 86 -13.21 -6.80 13.55
C SER A 86 -12.03 -7.06 12.62
N ALA A 87 -12.10 -8.09 11.77
CA ALA A 87 -11.07 -8.37 10.78
C ALA A 87 -10.99 -7.26 9.71
N VAL A 88 -12.13 -6.80 9.19
CA VAL A 88 -12.17 -5.66 8.25
C VAL A 88 -11.68 -4.38 8.94
N ARG A 89 -12.09 -4.12 10.20
CA ARG A 89 -11.61 -2.98 10.99
C ARG A 89 -10.09 -2.97 11.07
N ALA A 90 -9.49 -4.06 11.53
CA ALA A 90 -8.04 -4.16 11.70
C ALA A 90 -7.28 -3.97 10.39
N TYR A 91 -7.81 -4.50 9.28
CA TYR A 91 -7.25 -4.32 7.94
C TYR A 91 -7.25 -2.83 7.54
N LEU A 92 -8.37 -2.13 7.70
CA LEU A 92 -8.50 -0.71 7.32
C LEU A 92 -7.60 0.19 8.18
N GLU A 93 -7.57 -0.05 9.50
CA GLU A 93 -6.74 0.72 10.43
C GLU A 93 -5.25 0.59 10.09
N GLU A 94 -4.79 -0.62 9.80
CA GLU A 94 -3.41 -0.86 9.49
C GLU A 94 -3.02 -0.37 8.10
N LEU A 95 -3.89 -0.54 7.09
CA LEU A 95 -3.67 0.00 5.75
C LEU A 95 -3.59 1.53 5.79
N ALA A 96 -4.48 2.20 6.54
CA ALA A 96 -4.43 3.64 6.72
C ALA A 96 -3.14 4.08 7.43
N LEU A 97 -2.69 3.35 8.44
CA LEU A 97 -1.44 3.63 9.13
C LEU A 97 -0.23 3.48 8.20
N HIS A 98 -0.16 2.37 7.44
CA HIS A 98 0.91 2.15 6.47
C HIS A 98 0.96 3.24 5.39
N THR A 99 -0.21 3.69 4.94
CA THR A 99 -0.35 4.73 3.91
C THR A 99 0.05 6.11 4.45
N SER A 100 -0.28 6.43 5.70
CA SER A 100 0.01 7.73 6.32
C SER A 100 1.49 7.95 6.66
N VAL A 101 2.29 6.88 6.75
CA VAL A 101 3.75 7.00 7.01
C VAL A 101 4.47 7.76 5.89
N PHE A 102 3.98 7.64 4.66
CA PHE A 102 4.61 8.27 3.49
C PHE A 102 3.74 9.43 2.99
N ARG A 103 4.18 10.65 3.32
CA ARG A 103 3.46 11.85 2.93
C ARG A 103 3.15 11.87 1.42
N GLY A 104 1.88 12.04 1.09
CA GLY A 104 1.38 12.06 -0.28
C GLY A 104 1.15 10.68 -0.91
N LEU A 105 1.42 9.56 -0.21
CA LEU A 105 1.09 8.23 -0.74
C LEU A 105 -0.43 8.02 -0.80
N ALA A 106 -1.17 8.60 0.14
CA ALA A 106 -2.62 8.42 0.22
C ALA A 106 -3.34 8.78 -1.08
N VAL A 107 -3.00 9.91 -1.71
CA VAL A 107 -3.61 10.33 -2.99
C VAL A 107 -3.28 9.43 -4.18
N LEU A 108 -2.27 8.59 -4.06
CA LEU A 108 -1.83 7.66 -5.10
C LEU A 108 -2.19 6.20 -4.77
N LEU A 109 -2.81 5.94 -3.60
CA LEU A 109 -3.01 4.58 -3.09
C LEU A 109 -3.80 3.70 -4.07
N GLU A 110 -4.87 4.21 -4.65
CA GLU A 110 -5.69 3.48 -5.62
C GLU A 110 -4.84 3.03 -6.82
N ASN A 111 -4.14 3.98 -7.46
CA ASN A 111 -3.27 3.67 -8.61
C ASN A 111 -2.15 2.70 -8.24
N VAL A 112 -1.52 2.90 -7.07
CA VAL A 112 -0.46 2.04 -6.57
C VAL A 112 -0.96 0.61 -6.35
N LEU A 113 -2.16 0.43 -5.79
CA LEU A 113 -2.75 -0.90 -5.58
C LEU A 113 -3.15 -1.60 -6.89
N GLN A 114 -3.39 -0.84 -7.98
CA GLN A 114 -3.66 -1.40 -9.31
C GLN A 114 -2.39 -1.88 -10.03
N GLU A 115 -1.21 -1.51 -9.55
CA GLU A 115 0.06 -1.96 -10.14
C GLU A 115 0.30 -3.45 -9.91
N SER A 116 0.87 -4.13 -10.92
CA SER A 116 1.06 -5.58 -10.94
C SER A 116 2.29 -6.02 -10.11
N THR A 117 2.35 -5.66 -8.83
CA THR A 117 3.36 -6.16 -7.90
C THR A 117 2.80 -7.22 -6.95
N PRO A 118 3.62 -8.16 -6.46
CA PRO A 118 3.15 -9.16 -5.49
C PRO A 118 2.49 -8.55 -4.26
N GLY A 119 3.03 -7.44 -3.74
CA GLY A 119 2.50 -6.77 -2.56
C GLY A 119 1.15 -6.11 -2.81
N CYS A 120 0.98 -5.43 -3.96
CA CYS A 120 -0.30 -4.81 -4.34
C CYS A 120 -1.39 -5.88 -4.52
N HIS A 121 -1.08 -6.96 -5.25
CA HIS A 121 -2.00 -8.09 -5.41
C HIS A 121 -2.40 -8.70 -4.06
N ALA A 122 -1.42 -9.04 -3.21
CA ALA A 122 -1.70 -9.64 -1.91
C ALA A 122 -2.57 -8.74 -1.02
N THR A 123 -2.31 -7.42 -1.02
CA THR A 123 -3.10 -6.44 -0.27
C THR A 123 -4.54 -6.38 -0.77
N SER A 124 -4.74 -6.24 -2.08
CA SER A 124 -6.09 -6.17 -2.68
C SER A 124 -6.86 -7.49 -2.50
N GLU A 125 -6.22 -8.64 -2.71
CA GLU A 125 -6.83 -9.96 -2.50
C GLU A 125 -7.26 -10.16 -1.05
N GLU A 126 -6.43 -9.76 -0.08
CA GLU A 126 -6.77 -9.90 1.33
C GLU A 126 -7.93 -8.99 1.72
N GLY A 127 -7.94 -7.73 1.27
CA GLY A 127 -9.04 -6.80 1.53
C GLY A 127 -10.36 -7.29 0.93
N LEU A 128 -10.34 -7.76 -0.33
CA LEU A 128 -11.50 -8.37 -0.99
C LEU A 128 -11.99 -9.63 -0.25
N ARG A 129 -11.08 -10.50 0.18
CA ARG A 129 -11.41 -11.70 0.95
C ARG A 129 -12.15 -11.36 2.25
N LEU A 130 -11.64 -10.38 3.00
CA LEU A 130 -12.23 -9.94 4.25
C LEU A 130 -13.61 -9.31 4.04
N LEU A 131 -13.75 -8.41 3.06
CA LEU A 131 -15.00 -7.76 2.72
C LEU A 131 -16.06 -8.79 2.30
N ASN A 132 -15.72 -9.65 1.34
CA ASN A 132 -16.63 -10.69 0.86
C ASN A 132 -17.08 -11.64 1.97
N HIS A 133 -16.20 -12.00 2.90
CA HIS A 133 -16.57 -12.82 4.04
C HIS A 133 -17.55 -12.09 4.97
N ALA A 134 -17.28 -10.83 5.32
CA ALA A 134 -18.14 -10.03 6.17
C ALA A 134 -19.53 -9.77 5.54
N GLN A 135 -19.60 -9.58 4.23
CA GLN A 135 -20.85 -9.45 3.48
C GLN A 135 -21.63 -10.78 3.45
N LYS A 136 -20.93 -11.89 3.19
CA LYS A 136 -21.55 -13.23 3.13
C LYS A 136 -22.22 -13.63 4.45
N VAL A 137 -21.64 -13.25 5.59
CA VAL A 137 -22.22 -13.50 6.92
C VAL A 137 -23.19 -12.40 7.38
N GLY A 138 -23.42 -11.38 6.55
CA GLY A 138 -24.42 -10.34 6.77
C GLY A 138 -24.03 -9.27 7.79
N VAL A 139 -22.74 -9.12 8.13
CA VAL A 139 -22.30 -8.10 9.10
C VAL A 139 -21.92 -6.78 8.42
N ILE A 140 -21.59 -6.79 7.14
CA ILE A 140 -21.39 -5.59 6.31
C ILE A 140 -22.38 -5.60 5.16
N ARG A 141 -22.87 -4.43 4.78
CA ARG A 141 -23.79 -4.22 3.67
C ARG A 141 -23.18 -4.72 2.36
N SER A 142 -24.01 -5.33 1.50
CA SER A 142 -23.59 -5.93 0.22
C SER A 142 -23.32 -4.90 -0.88
N ASP A 143 -23.75 -3.64 -0.70
CA ASP A 143 -23.55 -2.56 -1.65
C ASP A 143 -22.19 -1.83 -1.50
N ILE A 144 -21.37 -2.20 -0.52
CA ILE A 144 -20.03 -1.68 -0.32
C ILE A 144 -19.05 -2.42 -1.22
N SER A 145 -18.29 -1.71 -2.02
CA SER A 145 -17.21 -2.23 -2.85
C SER A 145 -15.83 -2.16 -2.15
N PHE A 146 -14.85 -2.86 -2.67
CA PHE A 146 -13.46 -2.73 -2.19
C PHE A 146 -12.90 -1.33 -2.48
N ASP A 147 -13.28 -0.73 -3.60
CA ASP A 147 -12.88 0.64 -3.96
C ASP A 147 -13.39 1.67 -2.96
N ASP A 148 -14.63 1.49 -2.42
CA ASP A 148 -15.14 2.34 -1.33
C ASP A 148 -14.24 2.26 -0.09
N LEU A 149 -13.74 1.06 0.26
CA LEU A 149 -12.79 0.89 1.36
C LEU A 149 -11.47 1.62 1.08
N VAL A 150 -10.95 1.54 -0.15
CA VAL A 150 -9.73 2.23 -0.56
C VAL A 150 -9.91 3.75 -0.49
N TYR A 151 -11.04 4.29 -0.96
CA TYR A 151 -11.34 5.72 -0.86
C TYR A 151 -11.44 6.21 0.58
N VAL A 152 -12.07 5.43 1.45
CA VAL A 152 -12.15 5.77 2.89
C VAL A 152 -10.78 5.74 3.55
N VAL A 153 -9.95 4.72 3.26
CA VAL A 153 -8.57 4.66 3.74
C VAL A 153 -7.78 5.87 3.25
N THR A 154 -7.91 6.23 1.97
CA THR A 154 -7.29 7.44 1.40
C THR A 154 -7.70 8.70 2.16
N ALA A 155 -9.00 8.91 2.37
CA ALA A 155 -9.51 10.08 3.08
C ALA A 155 -9.01 10.15 4.53
N ILE A 156 -9.03 9.02 5.25
CA ILE A 156 -8.54 8.93 6.63
C ILE A 156 -7.02 9.20 6.68
N SER A 157 -6.24 8.60 5.78
CA SER A 157 -4.78 8.79 5.72
C SER A 157 -4.41 10.26 5.48
N LEU A 158 -5.11 10.93 4.56
CA LEU A 158 -4.93 12.36 4.31
C LEU A 158 -5.28 13.22 5.54
N ALA A 159 -6.36 12.87 6.24
CA ALA A 159 -6.79 13.62 7.43
C ALA A 159 -5.78 13.52 8.59
N VAL A 160 -4.97 12.46 8.64
CA VAL A 160 -4.01 12.22 9.72
C VAL A 160 -2.55 12.48 9.34
N GLU A 161 -2.25 12.85 8.10
CA GLU A 161 -0.85 13.10 7.66
C GLU A 161 -0.10 14.11 8.53
N GLN A 162 -0.80 15.02 9.19
CA GLN A 162 -0.24 16.06 10.05
C GLN A 162 -0.62 15.87 11.53
N ASP A 163 -1.24 14.75 11.89
CA ASP A 163 -1.69 14.49 13.26
C ASP A 163 -0.53 13.91 14.11
N GLY A 164 -0.33 14.45 15.30
CA GLY A 164 0.65 13.94 16.26
C GLY A 164 0.29 12.58 16.87
N SER A 165 -0.93 12.08 16.68
CA SER A 165 -1.44 10.80 17.20
C SER A 165 -2.24 10.03 16.15
N PRO A 166 -1.61 9.66 15.00
CA PRO A 166 -2.34 9.09 13.88
C PRO A 166 -3.10 7.81 14.21
N LYS A 167 -2.54 6.92 15.05
CA LYS A 167 -3.19 5.64 15.41
C LYS A 167 -4.56 5.81 16.05
N SER A 168 -4.69 6.66 17.05
CA SER A 168 -5.99 6.85 17.75
C SER A 168 -7.01 7.53 16.85
N ARG A 169 -6.57 8.46 16.02
CA ARG A 169 -7.45 9.14 15.07
C ARG A 169 -7.90 8.20 13.95
N ILE A 170 -7.01 7.38 13.41
CA ILE A 170 -7.36 6.34 12.42
C ILE A 170 -8.39 5.38 13.01
N ALA A 171 -8.14 4.81 14.19
CA ALA A 171 -9.06 3.88 14.83
C ALA A 171 -10.45 4.50 15.06
N HIS A 172 -10.51 5.77 15.48
CA HIS A 172 -11.76 6.50 15.64
C HIS A 172 -12.52 6.67 14.31
N LEU A 173 -11.84 7.15 13.26
CA LEU A 173 -12.47 7.41 11.96
C LEU A 173 -12.90 6.12 11.25
N VAL A 174 -12.09 5.07 11.31
CA VAL A 174 -12.45 3.73 10.82
C VAL A 174 -13.67 3.20 11.58
N GLY A 175 -13.72 3.42 12.90
CA GLY A 175 -14.89 3.07 13.72
C GLY A 175 -16.15 3.74 13.23
N LEU A 176 -16.16 5.06 13.07
CA LEU A 176 -17.31 5.82 12.57
C LEU A 176 -17.78 5.33 11.18
N PHE A 177 -16.83 5.03 10.29
CA PHE A 177 -17.18 4.48 8.99
C PHE A 177 -17.85 3.11 9.10
N LEU A 178 -17.27 2.20 9.86
CA LEU A 178 -17.82 0.84 10.04
C LEU A 178 -19.20 0.87 10.70
N ASP A 179 -19.43 1.75 11.67
CA ASP A 179 -20.76 1.93 12.27
C ASP A 179 -21.83 2.34 11.24
N GLY A 180 -21.42 2.99 10.15
CA GLY A 180 -22.29 3.36 9.02
C GLY A 180 -22.55 2.26 8.00
N ILE A 181 -21.67 1.26 7.89
CA ILE A 181 -21.76 0.18 6.89
C ILE A 181 -22.10 -1.19 7.49
N CYS A 182 -21.98 -1.36 8.80
CA CYS A 182 -22.44 -2.57 9.48
C CYS A 182 -23.97 -2.69 9.44
N VAL A 183 -24.45 -3.91 9.22
CA VAL A 183 -25.88 -4.24 9.30
C VAL A 183 -26.29 -4.26 10.79
N ARG A 184 -27.36 -3.55 11.13
CA ARG A 184 -27.93 -3.52 12.48
C ARG A 184 -28.87 -4.67 12.71
#